data_8f06c6b8c6b6789efec56d73b919f4a0
#
_entry.id   8f06c6b8c6b6789efec56d73b919f4a0
#
_cell.length_a   1.000
_cell.length_b   1.000
_cell.length_c   1.000
_cell.angle_alpha   90.00
_cell.angle_beta   90.00
_cell.angle_gamma   90.00
#
_symmetry.space_group_name_H-M   'P 1'
#
loop_
_entity.id
_entity.type
_entity.pdbx_description
1 polymer ?
#
loop_
_entity_poly.entity_id
_entity_poly.type
_entity_poly.pdbx_seq_one_letter_code
_entity_poly.pdbx_strand_id
1 'polypeptide(L)'
;MNRFQVKLGHLSNYIRNFSPIKSIAIMERIVNHPILTIPQEGEHTFLFNGKPVTGMKGFTIAAALHQAGYPVHSHSVNGRNRSLNCGIGKCGACEMLVDGEVKRICITKVDNVKEVSEITVQNYTTDSQIEPREEPVEIYRTDVAIIGAGPAGLACRETLKELGLNSIVIDSNDKIGGQFLMQTHAFFFFEKERRFGGMRGFDIAKTLAGDDHSGIFLHSTVWDILQNKRIAVKDMLNHKNFYVEAQALIVATGAVPFMPTFENDDVPGVYTAAVVQKMMNAEFTLLGKNILTVGAGNIGYLTSYQLMQAGAKVKAIFRGDAP
;
A
#
# COMPACT_ATOMS: atom_id res chain seq x y z
N MET A 1 19.76 4.49 -23.63
CA MET A 1 18.29 4.59 -23.70
C MET A 1 17.63 3.74 -24.80
N ASN A 2 18.35 3.33 -25.87
CA ASN A 2 17.74 2.62 -27.01
C ASN A 2 17.66 1.09 -26.91
N ARG A 3 18.21 0.44 -25.88
CA ARG A 3 18.21 -1.04 -25.77
C ARG A 3 16.99 -1.63 -25.06
N PHE A 4 16.28 -0.84 -24.27
CA PHE A 4 15.04 -1.29 -23.60
C PHE A 4 13.82 -1.32 -24.53
N GLN A 5 13.79 -0.49 -25.59
CA GLN A 5 12.66 -0.42 -26.53
C GLN A 5 12.53 -1.62 -27.46
N VAL A 6 13.64 -2.28 -27.83
CA VAL A 6 13.60 -3.36 -28.84
C VAL A 6 13.03 -4.68 -28.27
N LYS A 7 13.18 -4.94 -26.99
CA LYS A 7 12.69 -6.20 -26.37
C LYS A 7 11.28 -6.10 -25.78
N LEU A 8 10.81 -4.91 -25.44
CA LEU A 8 9.41 -4.66 -25.08
C LEU A 8 8.46 -4.86 -26.28
N GLY A 9 8.93 -4.75 -27.52
CA GLY A 9 8.14 -5.02 -28.73
C GLY A 9 7.58 -6.43 -28.82
N HIS A 10 8.30 -7.44 -28.34
CA HIS A 10 7.78 -8.82 -28.26
C HIS A 10 6.73 -8.97 -27.17
N LEU A 11 6.89 -8.29 -26.05
CA LEU A 11 5.90 -8.26 -24.96
C LEU A 11 4.61 -7.54 -25.41
N SER A 12 4.74 -6.42 -26.15
CA SER A 12 3.61 -5.67 -26.68
C SER A 12 2.80 -6.51 -27.68
N ASN A 13 3.45 -7.32 -28.52
CA ASN A 13 2.76 -8.24 -29.43
C ASN A 13 2.04 -9.37 -28.70
N TYR A 14 2.60 -9.85 -27.58
CA TYR A 14 1.93 -10.84 -26.73
C TYR A 14 0.73 -10.21 -26.00
N ILE A 15 0.86 -8.99 -25.51
CA ILE A 15 -0.20 -8.23 -24.84
C ILE A 15 -1.28 -7.78 -25.84
N ARG A 16 -0.91 -7.38 -27.08
CA ARG A 16 -1.86 -7.03 -28.16
C ARG A 16 -2.76 -8.18 -28.59
N ASN A 17 -2.28 -9.41 -28.51
CA ASN A 17 -3.07 -10.61 -28.81
C ASN A 17 -3.94 -11.07 -27.62
N PHE A 18 -3.76 -10.47 -26.43
CA PHE A 18 -4.79 -10.53 -25.40
C PHE A 18 -5.97 -9.68 -25.88
N SER A 19 -6.96 -10.32 -26.46
CA SER A 19 -8.27 -9.74 -26.76
C SER A 19 -8.70 -8.85 -25.60
N PRO A 20 -9.25 -7.64 -25.84
CA PRO A 20 -9.73 -6.80 -24.75
C PRO A 20 -10.58 -7.66 -23.86
N ILE A 21 -10.22 -7.72 -22.59
CA ILE A 21 -10.73 -8.67 -21.61
C ILE A 21 -12.26 -8.55 -21.59
N LYS A 22 -12.94 -9.37 -22.40
CA LYS A 22 -14.41 -9.46 -22.44
C LYS A 22 -14.98 -10.12 -21.20
N SER A 23 -14.15 -10.75 -20.40
CA SER A 23 -14.45 -11.15 -19.04
C SER A 23 -13.42 -10.53 -18.12
N ILE A 24 -13.79 -9.48 -17.41
CA ILE A 24 -13.04 -9.01 -16.24
C ILE A 24 -12.81 -10.26 -15.39
N ALA A 25 -11.55 -10.64 -15.24
CA ALA A 25 -11.20 -11.81 -14.43
C ALA A 25 -11.90 -11.64 -13.09
N ILE A 26 -12.70 -12.61 -12.68
CA ILE A 26 -13.38 -12.58 -11.40
C ILE A 26 -12.28 -12.45 -10.36
N MET A 27 -12.21 -11.27 -9.76
CA MET A 27 -11.33 -11.01 -8.64
C MET A 27 -12.01 -11.62 -7.43
N GLU A 28 -11.28 -12.42 -6.67
CA GLU A 28 -11.90 -13.20 -5.61
C GLU A 28 -11.34 -12.79 -4.26
N ARG A 29 -12.23 -12.84 -3.28
CA ARG A 29 -11.82 -12.80 -1.88
C ARG A 29 -11.07 -14.09 -1.56
N ILE A 30 -9.90 -13.97 -0.97
CA ILE A 30 -9.16 -15.09 -0.41
C ILE A 30 -9.84 -15.48 0.90
N VAL A 31 -10.48 -16.64 0.91
CA VAL A 31 -11.22 -17.14 2.10
C VAL A 31 -10.42 -18.19 2.89
N ASN A 32 -9.31 -18.65 2.34
CA ASN A 32 -8.38 -19.56 2.99
C ASN A 32 -6.96 -19.23 2.54
N HIS A 33 -6.02 -19.17 3.49
CA HIS A 33 -4.61 -18.91 3.20
C HIS A 33 -3.74 -19.83 4.07
N PRO A 34 -2.70 -20.50 3.51
CA PRO A 34 -1.91 -21.48 4.25
C PRO A 34 -1.04 -20.88 5.36
N ILE A 35 -0.82 -19.57 5.34
CA ILE A 35 0.11 -18.88 6.25
C ILE A 35 -0.60 -17.80 7.08
N LEU A 36 -1.47 -17.00 6.45
CA LEU A 36 -2.09 -15.84 7.08
C LEU A 36 -3.44 -16.19 7.68
N THR A 37 -3.72 -15.66 8.86
CA THR A 37 -5.05 -15.69 9.46
C THR A 37 -5.89 -14.58 8.88
N ILE A 38 -7.03 -14.93 8.29
CA ILE A 38 -7.95 -13.97 7.68
C ILE A 38 -8.83 -13.38 8.79
N PRO A 39 -8.82 -12.05 8.99
CA PRO A 39 -9.67 -11.40 9.98
C PRO A 39 -11.16 -11.66 9.73
N GLN A 40 -11.96 -11.75 10.79
CA GLN A 40 -13.42 -11.96 10.75
C GLN A 40 -14.11 -10.77 11.44
N GLU A 41 -13.87 -9.55 10.95
CA GLU A 41 -14.33 -8.30 11.60
C GLU A 41 -15.76 -7.87 11.20
N GLY A 42 -16.46 -8.71 10.45
CA GLY A 42 -17.79 -8.42 9.93
C GLY A 42 -17.74 -7.67 8.60
N GLU A 43 -18.92 -7.32 8.09
CA GLU A 43 -19.09 -6.69 6.79
C GLU A 43 -19.70 -5.28 6.94
N HIS A 44 -19.44 -4.45 5.94
CA HIS A 44 -20.05 -3.13 5.81
C HIS A 44 -20.49 -2.93 4.36
N THR A 45 -21.70 -2.41 4.16
CA THR A 45 -22.25 -2.13 2.84
C THR A 45 -22.30 -0.62 2.62
N PHE A 46 -21.80 -0.18 1.47
CA PHE A 46 -21.83 1.20 1.00
C PHE A 46 -22.36 1.26 -0.45
N LEU A 47 -22.70 2.42 -0.92
CA LEU A 47 -23.13 2.63 -2.31
C LEU A 47 -21.91 2.97 -3.18
N PHE A 48 -21.73 2.26 -4.27
CA PHE A 48 -20.78 2.61 -5.34
C PHE A 48 -21.54 3.01 -6.60
N ASN A 49 -21.45 4.28 -6.99
CA ASN A 49 -22.24 4.84 -8.10
C ASN A 49 -23.73 4.45 -8.00
N GLY A 50 -24.31 4.56 -6.80
CA GLY A 50 -25.69 4.22 -6.50
C GLY A 50 -26.01 2.73 -6.36
N LYS A 51 -25.03 1.82 -6.50
CA LYS A 51 -25.22 0.36 -6.36
C LYS A 51 -24.60 -0.14 -5.05
N PRO A 52 -25.26 -1.05 -4.32
CA PRO A 52 -24.74 -1.58 -3.08
C PRO A 52 -23.49 -2.45 -3.34
N VAL A 53 -22.45 -2.21 -2.57
CA VAL A 53 -21.20 -3.00 -2.52
C VAL A 53 -20.91 -3.32 -1.07
N THR A 54 -20.59 -4.58 -0.80
CA THR A 54 -20.24 -5.05 0.55
C THR A 54 -18.75 -5.33 0.62
N GLY A 55 -18.09 -4.77 1.63
CA GLY A 55 -16.69 -5.01 1.94
C GLY A 55 -16.50 -5.45 3.38
N MET A 56 -15.39 -6.08 3.68
CA MET A 56 -15.02 -6.43 5.05
C MET A 56 -14.52 -5.21 5.81
N LYS A 57 -14.97 -5.03 7.04
CA LYS A 57 -14.45 -4.02 7.96
C LYS A 57 -12.93 -4.20 8.14
N GLY A 58 -12.22 -3.10 8.28
CA GLY A 58 -10.77 -3.09 8.36
C GLY A 58 -10.05 -3.24 7.01
N PHE A 59 -10.76 -3.55 5.90
CA PHE A 59 -10.18 -3.60 4.55
C PHE A 59 -10.46 -2.31 3.77
N THR A 60 -9.71 -2.13 2.70
CA THR A 60 -9.81 -0.91 1.89
C THR A 60 -11.01 -0.96 0.94
N ILE A 61 -11.51 0.23 0.58
CA ILE A 61 -12.55 0.37 -0.46
C ILE A 61 -12.08 -0.26 -1.77
N ALA A 62 -10.79 -0.12 -2.11
CA ALA A 62 -10.25 -0.75 -3.31
C ALA A 62 -10.39 -2.28 -3.29
N ALA A 63 -10.16 -2.93 -2.14
CA ALA A 63 -10.37 -4.36 -1.99
C ALA A 63 -11.84 -4.75 -2.21
N ALA A 64 -12.77 -4.02 -1.58
CA ALA A 64 -14.20 -4.25 -1.73
C ALA A 64 -14.67 -4.09 -3.19
N LEU A 65 -14.25 -3.03 -3.87
CA LEU A 65 -14.60 -2.79 -5.27
C LEU A 65 -14.04 -3.88 -6.19
N HIS A 66 -12.79 -4.30 -5.99
CA HIS A 66 -12.20 -5.40 -6.76
C HIS A 66 -12.97 -6.70 -6.56
N GLN A 67 -13.28 -7.08 -5.31
CA GLN A 67 -14.07 -8.27 -5.01
C GLN A 67 -15.49 -8.22 -5.60
N ALA A 68 -16.07 -7.02 -5.72
CA ALA A 68 -17.36 -6.80 -6.35
C ALA A 68 -17.31 -6.72 -7.90
N GLY A 69 -16.10 -6.86 -8.51
CA GLY A 69 -15.93 -6.83 -9.96
C GLY A 69 -15.79 -5.42 -10.56
N TYR A 70 -15.44 -4.42 -9.75
CA TYR A 70 -15.20 -3.04 -10.18
C TYR A 70 -13.71 -2.67 -10.13
N PRO A 71 -12.88 -3.13 -11.09
CA PRO A 71 -11.45 -2.86 -11.09
C PRO A 71 -11.06 -1.48 -11.63
N VAL A 72 -11.99 -0.77 -12.27
CA VAL A 72 -11.77 0.59 -12.78
C VAL A 72 -12.07 1.58 -11.67
N HIS A 73 -11.09 2.44 -11.36
CA HIS A 73 -11.19 3.41 -10.27
C HIS A 73 -11.22 4.85 -10.76
N SER A 74 -10.69 5.10 -11.94
CA SER A 74 -10.71 6.42 -12.58
C SER A 74 -10.49 6.29 -14.07
N HIS A 75 -10.68 7.40 -14.78
CA HIS A 75 -10.39 7.51 -16.21
C HIS A 75 -9.31 8.58 -16.42
N SER A 76 -8.41 8.33 -17.38
CA SER A 76 -7.50 9.37 -17.83
C SER A 76 -8.24 10.44 -18.65
N VAL A 77 -7.59 11.58 -18.88
CA VAL A 77 -8.15 12.65 -19.75
C VAL A 77 -8.57 12.11 -21.13
N ASN A 78 -7.92 11.09 -21.62
CA ASN A 78 -8.23 10.43 -22.90
C ASN A 78 -9.22 9.27 -22.76
N GLY A 79 -9.92 9.15 -21.64
CA GLY A 79 -10.95 8.12 -21.40
C GLY A 79 -10.40 6.71 -21.14
N ARG A 80 -9.09 6.53 -20.90
CA ARG A 80 -8.52 5.20 -20.58
C ARG A 80 -8.88 4.80 -19.16
N ASN A 81 -9.30 3.56 -18.99
CA ASN A 81 -9.55 2.96 -17.69
C ASN A 81 -8.26 2.84 -16.88
N ARG A 82 -8.30 3.29 -15.63
CA ARG A 82 -7.18 3.20 -14.68
C ARG A 82 -7.58 2.40 -13.46
N SER A 83 -6.61 1.74 -12.86
CA SER A 83 -6.78 0.91 -11.68
C SER A 83 -5.74 1.26 -10.59
N LEU A 84 -5.49 0.33 -9.68
CA LEU A 84 -4.43 0.45 -8.68
C LEU A 84 -3.06 0.46 -9.35
N ASN A 85 -2.22 1.43 -8.98
CA ASN A 85 -0.85 1.52 -9.47
C ASN A 85 0.16 1.38 -8.32
N CYS A 86 0.13 2.25 -7.29
CA CYS A 86 1.10 2.16 -6.18
C CYS A 86 0.59 1.37 -4.96
N GLY A 87 -0.72 1.34 -4.72
CA GLY A 87 -1.35 0.70 -3.55
C GLY A 87 -1.06 1.36 -2.19
N ILE A 88 -0.28 2.44 -2.15
CA ILE A 88 0.21 3.11 -0.93
C ILE A 88 -0.23 4.57 -0.81
N GLY A 89 -1.23 4.98 -1.58
CA GLY A 89 -1.78 6.33 -1.49
C GLY A 89 -0.89 7.45 -2.04
N LYS A 90 0.03 7.20 -2.98
CA LYS A 90 0.95 8.23 -3.50
C LYS A 90 0.65 8.70 -4.92
N CYS A 91 0.19 7.80 -5.81
CA CYS A 91 0.10 8.09 -7.25
C CYS A 91 -1.21 8.77 -7.70
N GLY A 92 -2.24 8.81 -6.87
CA GLY A 92 -3.55 9.38 -7.23
C GLY A 92 -4.40 8.55 -8.21
N ALA A 93 -3.91 7.42 -8.74
CA ALA A 93 -4.64 6.62 -9.74
C ALA A 93 -5.97 6.04 -9.24
N CYS A 94 -6.17 5.96 -7.94
CA CYS A 94 -7.35 5.44 -7.28
C CYS A 94 -8.10 6.51 -6.46
N GLU A 95 -8.02 7.78 -6.85
CA GLU A 95 -8.80 8.84 -6.22
C GLU A 95 -10.26 8.73 -6.63
N MET A 96 -11.16 8.79 -5.65
CA MET A 96 -12.60 8.77 -5.78
C MET A 96 -13.24 9.72 -4.77
N LEU A 97 -14.49 10.08 -4.99
CA LEU A 97 -15.30 10.75 -3.97
C LEU A 97 -15.79 9.70 -2.97
N VAL A 98 -15.45 9.90 -1.71
CA VAL A 98 -15.89 9.06 -0.58
C VAL A 98 -16.61 9.98 0.39
N ASP A 99 -17.91 9.81 0.51
CA ASP A 99 -18.78 10.67 1.32
C ASP A 99 -18.62 12.17 0.99
N GLY A 100 -18.44 12.48 -0.31
CA GLY A 100 -18.26 13.85 -0.81
C GLY A 100 -16.83 14.40 -0.77
N GLU A 101 -15.88 13.67 -0.21
CA GLU A 101 -14.45 14.07 -0.13
C GLU A 101 -13.59 13.24 -1.09
N VAL A 102 -12.59 13.87 -1.72
CA VAL A 102 -11.61 13.15 -2.53
C VAL A 102 -10.67 12.33 -1.65
N LYS A 103 -10.75 11.01 -1.78
CA LYS A 103 -9.90 10.07 -1.03
C LYS A 103 -9.25 9.04 -1.95
N ARG A 104 -8.11 8.52 -1.52
CA ARG A 104 -7.39 7.44 -2.20
C ARG A 104 -7.85 6.11 -1.67
N ILE A 105 -8.71 5.43 -2.41
CA ILE A 105 -9.40 4.22 -1.96
C ILE A 105 -8.47 3.04 -1.67
N CYS A 106 -7.24 3.05 -2.15
CA CYS A 106 -6.25 2.01 -1.83
C CYS A 106 -5.72 2.07 -0.39
N ILE A 107 -6.01 3.15 0.35
CA ILE A 107 -5.64 3.33 1.76
C ILE A 107 -6.83 3.73 2.64
N THR A 108 -7.99 3.99 2.05
CA THR A 108 -9.22 4.33 2.79
C THR A 108 -9.98 3.04 3.10
N LYS A 109 -10.30 2.83 4.38
CA LYS A 109 -11.05 1.66 4.86
C LYS A 109 -12.53 1.80 4.55
N VAL A 110 -13.24 0.68 4.44
CA VAL A 110 -14.70 0.66 4.20
C VAL A 110 -15.52 1.08 5.43
N ASP A 111 -14.90 1.09 6.61
CA ASP A 111 -15.58 1.35 7.86
C ASP A 111 -16.32 2.69 7.85
N ASN A 112 -17.62 2.65 8.12
CA ASN A 112 -18.51 3.83 8.17
C ASN A 112 -18.69 4.60 6.85
N VAL A 113 -18.16 4.13 5.72
CA VAL A 113 -18.35 4.74 4.40
C VAL A 113 -19.80 4.55 3.96
N LYS A 114 -20.44 5.62 3.49
CA LYS A 114 -21.82 5.59 3.00
C LYS A 114 -21.87 5.48 1.48
N GLU A 115 -21.07 6.29 0.80
CA GLU A 115 -21.10 6.39 -0.66
C GLU A 115 -19.68 6.58 -1.22
N VAL A 116 -19.45 5.94 -2.36
CA VAL A 116 -18.25 6.08 -3.18
C VAL A 116 -18.67 6.32 -4.62
N SER A 117 -18.08 7.29 -5.28
CA SER A 117 -18.32 7.55 -6.71
C SER A 117 -17.05 7.97 -7.44
N GLU A 118 -17.05 7.77 -8.75
CA GLU A 118 -15.98 8.29 -9.61
C GLU A 118 -15.99 9.82 -9.60
N ILE A 119 -14.80 10.42 -9.71
CA ILE A 119 -14.66 11.86 -9.85
C ILE A 119 -14.99 12.25 -11.29
N THR A 120 -15.95 13.14 -11.45
CA THR A 120 -16.35 13.73 -12.73
C THR A 120 -16.26 15.25 -12.64
N VAL A 121 -16.24 15.95 -13.77
CA VAL A 121 -16.26 17.42 -13.79
C VAL A 121 -17.51 17.99 -13.11
N GLN A 122 -18.62 17.24 -13.11
CA GLN A 122 -19.88 17.66 -12.53
C GLN A 122 -19.93 17.52 -11.00
N ASN A 123 -19.20 16.57 -10.42
CA ASN A 123 -19.25 16.29 -8.99
C ASN A 123 -18.01 16.74 -8.22
N TYR A 124 -17.00 17.31 -8.91
CA TYR A 124 -15.80 17.85 -8.29
C TYR A 124 -15.90 19.38 -8.22
N THR A 125 -16.14 19.90 -7.03
CA THR A 125 -16.05 21.34 -6.76
C THR A 125 -14.82 21.63 -5.94
N THR A 126 -13.98 22.56 -6.40
CA THR A 126 -12.77 23.03 -5.67
C THR A 126 -13.10 24.12 -4.66
N ASP A 127 -14.38 24.44 -4.47
CA ASP A 127 -14.83 25.62 -3.76
C ASP A 127 -14.99 25.36 -2.24
N SER A 128 -13.97 24.80 -1.62
CA SER A 128 -13.87 24.82 -0.16
C SER A 128 -13.00 26.03 0.23
N GLN A 129 -13.63 27.14 0.54
CA GLN A 129 -12.97 28.19 1.32
C GLN A 129 -12.71 27.62 2.71
N ILE A 130 -11.52 27.00 2.88
CA ILE A 130 -11.06 26.53 4.18
C ILE A 130 -10.58 27.79 4.91
N GLU A 131 -11.38 28.28 5.83
CA GLU A 131 -10.92 29.31 6.76
C GLU A 131 -9.84 28.70 7.67
N PRO A 132 -8.65 29.33 7.77
CA PRO A 132 -7.61 28.90 8.69
C PRO A 132 -8.15 28.91 10.12
N ARG A 133 -8.10 27.78 10.79
CA ARG A 133 -8.42 27.70 12.23
C ARG A 133 -7.11 27.76 13.02
N GLU A 134 -7.01 28.72 13.93
CA GLU A 134 -5.95 28.74 14.94
C GLU A 134 -6.36 27.77 16.05
N GLU A 135 -5.84 26.54 16.02
CA GLU A 135 -5.99 25.58 17.10
C GLU A 135 -4.66 25.45 17.85
N PRO A 136 -4.68 25.27 19.18
CA PRO A 136 -3.46 24.98 19.93
C PRO A 136 -2.83 23.71 19.38
N VAL A 137 -1.56 23.80 19.00
CA VAL A 137 -0.81 22.67 18.42
C VAL A 137 0.04 22.03 19.51
N GLU A 138 -0.15 20.73 19.75
CA GLU A 138 0.67 19.96 20.68
C GLU A 138 2.11 19.83 20.16
N ILE A 139 3.07 19.89 21.09
CA ILE A 139 4.50 19.74 20.77
C ILE A 139 5.07 18.60 21.61
N TYR A 140 5.48 17.54 20.94
CA TYR A 140 6.19 16.41 21.54
C TYR A 140 7.70 16.62 21.43
N ARG A 141 8.46 16.24 22.44
CA ARG A 141 9.93 16.35 22.46
C ARG A 141 10.58 15.00 22.65
N THR A 142 11.65 14.75 21.92
CA THR A 142 12.39 13.49 21.96
C THR A 142 13.86 13.70 21.58
N ASP A 143 14.72 12.72 21.88
CA ASP A 143 16.11 12.74 21.42
C ASP A 143 16.16 12.48 19.91
N VAL A 144 15.39 11.50 19.42
CA VAL A 144 15.40 11.10 18.01
C VAL A 144 13.97 10.95 17.49
N ALA A 145 13.65 11.59 16.38
CA ALA A 145 12.45 11.32 15.62
C ALA A 145 12.74 10.36 14.47
N ILE A 146 11.87 9.38 14.25
CA ILE A 146 11.98 8.38 13.20
C ILE A 146 10.73 8.47 12.31
N ILE A 147 10.91 8.73 11.03
CA ILE A 147 9.81 8.75 10.07
C ILE A 147 9.74 7.40 9.36
N GLY A 148 8.74 6.61 9.70
CA GLY A 148 8.48 5.27 9.19
C GLY A 148 8.64 4.17 10.23
N ALA A 149 7.56 3.41 10.50
CA ALA A 149 7.53 2.23 11.37
C ALA A 149 7.72 0.91 10.59
N GLY A 150 8.46 0.97 9.49
CA GLY A 150 8.89 -0.20 8.74
C GLY A 150 10.13 -0.87 9.36
N PRO A 151 10.71 -1.89 8.71
CA PRO A 151 11.84 -2.65 9.24
C PRO A 151 13.00 -1.79 9.73
N ALA A 152 13.41 -0.81 8.92
CA ALA A 152 14.54 0.07 9.24
C ALA A 152 14.24 0.97 10.44
N GLY A 153 13.04 1.59 10.49
CA GLY A 153 12.66 2.46 11.60
C GLY A 153 12.51 1.71 12.91
N LEU A 154 11.95 0.50 12.88
CA LEU A 154 11.83 -0.35 14.07
C LEU A 154 13.18 -0.81 14.59
N ALA A 155 14.11 -1.23 13.71
CA ALA A 155 15.46 -1.58 14.11
C ALA A 155 16.22 -0.40 14.73
N CYS A 156 16.07 0.82 14.14
CA CYS A 156 16.62 2.04 14.74
C CYS A 156 16.02 2.31 16.12
N ARG A 157 14.69 2.18 16.29
CA ARG A 157 14.04 2.37 17.59
C ARG A 157 14.55 1.40 18.64
N GLU A 158 14.71 0.13 18.28
CA GLU A 158 15.26 -0.89 19.17
C GLU A 158 16.67 -0.52 19.64
N THR A 159 17.57 -0.18 18.71
CA THR A 159 18.94 0.24 19.00
C THR A 159 18.98 1.51 19.90
N LEU A 160 18.14 2.50 19.62
CA LEU A 160 18.06 3.71 20.44
C LEU A 160 17.62 3.39 21.87
N LYS A 161 16.66 2.48 22.04
CA LYS A 161 16.21 2.02 23.36
C LYS A 161 17.34 1.32 24.12
N GLU A 162 18.15 0.49 23.46
CA GLU A 162 19.34 -0.15 24.07
C GLU A 162 20.39 0.89 24.49
N LEU A 163 20.50 2.00 23.78
CA LEU A 163 21.39 3.12 24.11
C LEU A 163 20.81 4.08 25.17
N GLY A 164 19.60 3.84 25.67
CA GLY A 164 18.93 4.70 26.65
C GLY A 164 18.41 6.02 26.08
N LEU A 165 18.24 6.12 24.75
CA LEU A 165 17.72 7.30 24.08
C LEU A 165 16.22 7.18 23.82
N ASN A 166 15.49 8.29 24.04
CA ASN A 166 14.08 8.35 23.72
C ASN A 166 13.86 8.58 22.23
N SER A 167 12.87 7.90 21.67
CA SER A 167 12.52 8.10 20.28
C SER A 167 11.00 8.18 20.07
N ILE A 168 10.62 8.97 19.07
CA ILE A 168 9.25 9.03 18.54
C ILE A 168 9.28 8.51 17.11
N VAL A 169 8.42 7.52 16.84
CA VAL A 169 8.23 6.95 15.50
C VAL A 169 6.91 7.47 14.92
N ILE A 170 6.92 7.93 13.68
CA ILE A 170 5.75 8.48 13.00
C ILE A 170 5.51 7.65 11.73
N ASP A 171 4.33 7.09 11.57
CA ASP A 171 3.95 6.33 10.37
C ASP A 171 2.53 6.65 9.90
N SER A 172 2.36 6.77 8.59
CA SER A 172 1.08 7.03 7.97
C SER A 172 0.15 5.82 7.88
N ASN A 173 0.66 4.62 8.11
CA ASN A 173 -0.11 3.38 8.09
C ASN A 173 -0.85 3.15 9.43
N ASP A 174 -1.79 2.22 9.38
CA ASP A 174 -2.59 1.76 10.53
C ASP A 174 -1.89 0.66 11.35
N LYS A 175 -0.77 0.13 10.85
CA LYS A 175 -0.04 -1.00 11.48
C LYS A 175 1.47 -0.79 11.44
N ILE A 176 2.13 -1.23 12.49
CA ILE A 176 3.58 -1.29 12.61
C ILE A 176 4.12 -2.44 11.74
N GLY A 177 5.24 -2.24 11.05
CA GLY A 177 5.95 -3.30 10.32
C GLY A 177 6.18 -3.04 8.84
N GLY A 178 5.44 -2.09 8.23
CA GLY A 178 5.63 -1.70 6.84
C GLY A 178 5.61 -2.89 5.88
N GLN A 179 6.63 -3.00 5.02
CA GLN A 179 6.71 -4.07 4.00
C GLN A 179 6.83 -5.48 4.60
N PHE A 180 7.29 -5.65 5.84
CA PHE A 180 7.36 -6.96 6.49
C PHE A 180 5.99 -7.60 6.69
N LEU A 181 4.94 -6.82 6.85
CA LEU A 181 3.58 -7.33 7.03
C LEU A 181 3.06 -8.12 5.81
N MET A 182 3.64 -7.91 4.64
CA MET A 182 3.25 -8.57 3.40
C MET A 182 4.15 -9.74 3.00
N GLN A 183 5.15 -10.08 3.83
CA GLN A 183 6.13 -11.13 3.51
C GLN A 183 5.77 -12.44 4.20
N THR A 184 5.15 -13.36 3.45
CA THR A 184 4.71 -14.68 3.94
C THR A 184 5.80 -15.75 3.87
N HIS A 185 6.92 -15.48 3.20
CA HIS A 185 8.08 -16.38 3.15
C HIS A 185 8.97 -16.22 4.37
N ALA A 186 9.72 -17.26 4.69
CA ALA A 186 10.75 -17.21 5.73
C ALA A 186 12.02 -16.53 5.20
N PHE A 187 12.65 -15.71 6.03
CA PHE A 187 13.90 -15.04 5.70
C PHE A 187 15.09 -15.91 6.06
N PHE A 188 16.10 -15.93 5.18
CA PHE A 188 17.40 -16.56 5.40
C PHE A 188 18.44 -15.48 5.61
N PHE A 189 18.83 -15.27 6.86
CA PHE A 189 19.92 -14.35 7.18
C PHE A 189 21.22 -15.13 7.30
N PHE A 190 22.26 -14.68 6.59
CA PHE A 190 23.58 -15.30 6.58
C PHE A 190 24.53 -14.76 7.68
N GLU A 191 24.04 -13.85 8.53
CA GLU A 191 24.85 -13.21 9.57
C GLU A 191 25.07 -14.09 10.79
N LYS A 192 26.17 -13.81 11.53
CA LYS A 192 26.60 -14.56 12.72
C LYS A 192 25.53 -14.64 13.81
N GLU A 193 24.70 -13.59 13.91
CA GLU A 193 23.56 -13.52 14.81
C GLU A 193 22.28 -13.85 14.04
N ARG A 194 21.96 -15.12 13.89
CA ARG A 194 20.78 -15.61 13.17
C ARG A 194 19.45 -15.29 13.87
N ARG A 195 19.33 -14.14 14.52
CA ARG A 195 18.17 -13.74 15.33
C ARG A 195 16.84 -13.91 14.59
N PHE A 196 16.81 -13.58 13.30
CA PHE A 196 15.60 -13.60 12.47
C PHE A 196 15.59 -14.76 11.45
N GLY A 197 16.57 -15.63 11.47
CA GLY A 197 16.64 -16.75 10.55
C GLY A 197 15.44 -17.68 10.68
N GLY A 198 14.77 -17.96 9.55
CA GLY A 198 13.57 -18.79 9.52
C GLY A 198 12.27 -18.10 9.92
N MET A 199 12.31 -16.85 10.40
CA MET A 199 11.11 -16.08 10.73
C MET A 199 10.49 -15.46 9.48
N ARG A 200 9.18 -15.26 9.51
CA ARG A 200 8.46 -14.50 8.48
C ARG A 200 8.50 -13.00 8.77
N GLY A 201 8.27 -12.17 7.74
CA GLY A 201 8.35 -10.72 7.89
C GLY A 201 7.47 -10.16 9.00
N PHE A 202 6.22 -10.62 9.11
CA PHE A 202 5.31 -10.16 10.16
C PHE A 202 5.74 -10.59 11.58
N ASP A 203 6.41 -11.74 11.73
CA ASP A 203 6.98 -12.18 13.02
C ASP A 203 8.18 -11.30 13.40
N ILE A 204 9.04 -10.98 12.42
CA ILE A 204 10.18 -10.06 12.61
C ILE A 204 9.68 -8.67 12.99
N ALA A 205 8.65 -8.16 12.29
CA ALA A 205 8.06 -6.86 12.61
C ALA A 205 7.54 -6.82 14.06
N LYS A 206 6.84 -7.87 14.49
CA LYS A 206 6.34 -8.01 15.86
C LYS A 206 7.50 -8.04 16.87
N THR A 207 8.55 -8.79 16.59
CA THR A 207 9.74 -8.88 17.47
C THR A 207 10.43 -7.52 17.62
N LEU A 208 10.63 -6.79 16.50
CA LEU A 208 11.27 -5.47 16.51
C LEU A 208 10.39 -4.40 17.18
N ALA A 209 9.07 -4.48 17.02
CA ALA A 209 8.14 -3.55 17.66
C ALA A 209 8.14 -3.72 19.19
N GLY A 210 8.30 -4.97 19.67
CA GLY A 210 8.16 -5.32 21.08
C GLY A 210 6.73 -5.11 21.58
N ASP A 211 6.55 -5.17 22.89
CA ASP A 211 5.23 -4.98 23.54
C ASP A 211 4.93 -3.51 23.86
N ASP A 212 5.97 -2.69 24.00
CA ASP A 212 5.84 -1.26 24.30
C ASP A 212 5.79 -0.44 23.00
N HIS A 213 4.61 0.08 22.70
CA HIS A 213 4.35 0.94 21.55
C HIS A 213 4.27 2.43 21.92
N SER A 214 4.67 2.81 23.13
CA SER A 214 4.75 4.22 23.53
C SER A 214 5.65 5.01 22.59
N GLY A 215 5.24 6.21 22.21
CA GLY A 215 5.97 7.04 21.25
C GLY A 215 5.87 6.58 19.80
N ILE A 216 4.99 5.64 19.45
CA ILE A 216 4.68 5.30 18.06
C ILE A 216 3.35 5.92 17.66
N PHE A 217 3.38 6.86 16.72
CA PHE A 217 2.23 7.55 16.18
C PHE A 217 1.88 6.94 14.81
N LEU A 218 0.86 6.10 14.79
CA LEU A 218 0.27 5.56 13.55
C LEU A 218 -0.77 6.54 12.99
N HIS A 219 -1.26 6.28 11.77
CA HIS A 219 -2.17 7.18 11.05
C HIS A 219 -1.65 8.62 10.97
N SER A 220 -0.35 8.83 11.11
CA SER A 220 0.27 10.11 11.26
C SER A 220 1.19 10.42 10.09
N THR A 221 0.87 11.47 9.33
CA THR A 221 1.62 11.85 8.14
C THR A 221 2.50 13.06 8.42
N VAL A 222 3.80 12.90 8.20
CA VAL A 222 4.73 14.04 8.16
C VAL A 222 4.50 14.77 6.86
N TRP A 223 4.18 16.06 6.95
CA TRP A 223 3.94 16.91 5.77
C TRP A 223 4.99 17.98 5.59
N ASP A 224 5.75 18.31 6.65
CA ASP A 224 6.89 19.25 6.55
C ASP A 224 7.97 18.96 7.60
N ILE A 225 9.19 19.36 7.31
CA ILE A 225 10.33 19.34 8.22
C ILE A 225 10.89 20.77 8.27
N LEU A 226 10.52 21.45 9.34
CA LEU A 226 10.87 22.85 9.55
C LEU A 226 12.31 23.00 10.06
N GLN A 227 12.75 24.24 10.18
CA GLN A 227 14.05 24.55 10.80
C GLN A 227 14.15 23.94 12.20
N ASN A 228 15.39 23.71 12.65
CA ASN A 228 15.70 23.11 13.96
C ASN A 228 15.12 21.73 14.19
N LYS A 229 14.90 20.96 13.11
CA LYS A 229 14.38 19.56 13.17
C LYS A 229 13.01 19.48 13.85
N ARG A 230 12.20 20.51 13.73
CA ARG A 230 10.79 20.47 14.08
C ARG A 230 10.01 19.84 12.94
N ILE A 231 9.31 18.79 13.21
CA ILE A 231 8.58 17.96 12.24
C ILE A 231 7.10 18.27 12.38
N ALA A 232 6.48 18.70 11.29
CA ALA A 232 5.05 18.97 11.23
C ALA A 232 4.30 17.68 10.85
N VAL A 233 3.39 17.27 11.71
CA VAL A 233 2.68 16.00 11.59
C VAL A 233 1.18 16.25 11.61
N LYS A 234 0.46 15.51 10.76
CA LYS A 234 -1.01 15.46 10.77
C LYS A 234 -1.46 14.06 11.21
N ASP A 235 -2.20 13.99 12.30
CA ASP A 235 -2.99 12.82 12.68
C ASP A 235 -4.20 12.73 11.75
N MET A 236 -4.18 11.73 10.88
CA MET A 236 -5.23 11.52 9.88
C MET A 236 -6.51 10.94 10.45
N LEU A 237 -6.43 10.32 11.64
CA LEU A 237 -7.59 9.72 12.31
C LEU A 237 -8.41 10.77 13.06
N ASN A 238 -7.72 11.65 13.81
CA ASN A 238 -8.36 12.68 14.63
C ASN A 238 -8.39 14.06 13.94
N HIS A 239 -7.86 14.19 12.73
CA HIS A 239 -7.74 15.43 11.95
C HIS A 239 -7.01 16.56 12.68
N LYS A 240 -6.07 16.23 13.57
CA LYS A 240 -5.27 17.17 14.36
C LYS A 240 -3.86 17.31 13.80
N ASN A 241 -3.32 18.51 13.99
CA ASN A 241 -1.91 18.76 13.71
C ASN A 241 -1.12 18.76 15.02
N PHE A 242 0.13 18.31 14.97
CA PHE A 242 1.07 18.41 16.09
C PHE A 242 2.51 18.54 15.55
N TYR A 243 3.41 18.97 16.42
CA TYR A 243 4.83 19.03 16.11
C TYR A 243 5.63 18.03 16.92
N VAL A 244 6.70 17.53 16.32
CA VAL A 244 7.74 16.78 17.04
C VAL A 244 9.04 17.56 16.93
N GLU A 245 9.62 17.93 18.07
CA GLU A 245 10.94 18.56 18.19
C GLU A 245 11.95 17.48 18.58
N ALA A 246 13.00 17.29 17.78
CA ALA A 246 14.01 16.26 18.00
C ALA A 246 15.43 16.80 17.87
N GLN A 247 16.38 16.19 18.60
CA GLN A 247 17.79 16.49 18.44
C GLN A 247 18.36 15.87 17.15
N ALA A 248 17.84 14.69 16.76
CA ALA A 248 18.19 14.01 15.52
C ALA A 248 16.95 13.50 14.79
N LEU A 249 17.06 13.33 13.47
CA LEU A 249 16.01 12.83 12.60
C LEU A 249 16.53 11.66 11.79
N ILE A 250 15.77 10.54 11.80
CA ILE A 250 15.99 9.38 10.95
C ILE A 250 14.84 9.28 9.97
N VAL A 251 15.15 9.23 8.67
CA VAL A 251 14.17 9.05 7.60
C VAL A 251 14.22 7.60 7.14
N ALA A 252 13.18 6.83 7.48
CA ALA A 252 13.03 5.40 7.20
C ALA A 252 11.74 5.09 6.43
N THR A 253 11.36 5.98 5.50
CA THR A 253 10.08 5.96 4.77
C THR A 253 9.96 4.82 3.74
N GLY A 254 11.01 4.04 3.52
CA GLY A 254 11.02 2.94 2.57
C GLY A 254 11.06 3.39 1.11
N ALA A 255 10.52 2.55 0.23
CA ALA A 255 10.52 2.76 -1.21
C ALA A 255 9.12 2.68 -1.80
N VAL A 256 8.90 3.41 -2.89
CA VAL A 256 7.67 3.33 -3.71
C VAL A 256 7.91 2.35 -4.85
N PRO A 257 6.89 1.57 -5.25
CA PRO A 257 7.00 0.72 -6.42
C PRO A 257 7.21 1.56 -7.69
N PHE A 258 8.12 1.11 -8.53
CA PHE A 258 8.34 1.68 -9.85
C PHE A 258 7.60 0.83 -10.91
N MET A 259 6.75 1.46 -11.71
CA MET A 259 6.12 0.83 -12.87
C MET A 259 6.90 1.24 -14.12
N PRO A 260 7.53 0.29 -14.82
CA PRO A 260 8.14 0.58 -16.13
C PRO A 260 7.08 1.07 -17.11
N THR A 261 7.38 2.12 -17.86
CA THR A 261 6.45 2.66 -18.84
C THR A 261 6.42 1.79 -20.09
N PHE A 262 5.28 1.26 -20.43
CA PHE A 262 4.99 0.53 -21.66
C PHE A 262 3.52 0.73 -22.07
N GLU A 263 3.17 0.32 -23.28
CA GLU A 263 1.79 0.45 -23.77
C GLU A 263 0.83 -0.35 -22.86
N ASN A 264 -0.21 0.32 -22.31
CA ASN A 264 -1.21 -0.24 -21.39
C ASN A 264 -0.67 -0.61 -19.97
N ASP A 265 0.38 0.08 -19.50
CA ASP A 265 0.91 -0.11 -18.15
C ASP A 265 -0.05 0.32 -17.02
N ASP A 266 -1.05 1.14 -17.34
CA ASP A 266 -2.02 1.73 -16.40
C ASP A 266 -3.42 1.09 -16.43
N VAL A 267 -3.66 0.11 -17.32
CA VAL A 267 -4.99 -0.51 -17.43
C VAL A 267 -5.26 -1.54 -16.33
N PRO A 268 -6.54 -1.79 -15.98
CA PRO A 268 -6.92 -2.87 -15.06
C PRO A 268 -6.38 -4.22 -15.52
N GLY A 269 -5.73 -4.94 -14.61
CA GLY A 269 -5.07 -6.21 -14.89
C GLY A 269 -3.54 -6.12 -14.98
N VAL A 270 -2.98 -4.91 -15.06
CA VAL A 270 -1.55 -4.65 -14.99
C VAL A 270 -1.23 -4.01 -13.63
N TYR A 271 -0.43 -4.70 -12.83
CA TYR A 271 -0.15 -4.29 -11.46
C TYR A 271 1.32 -4.44 -11.11
N THR A 272 1.83 -3.56 -10.26
CA THR A 272 3.15 -3.75 -9.66
C THR A 272 3.13 -4.90 -8.65
N ALA A 273 4.27 -5.55 -8.44
CA ALA A 273 4.42 -6.59 -7.43
C ALA A 273 3.99 -6.13 -6.03
N ALA A 274 4.27 -4.87 -5.68
CA ALA A 274 3.90 -4.31 -4.38
C ALA A 274 2.37 -4.19 -4.20
N VAL A 275 1.65 -3.76 -5.25
CA VAL A 275 0.17 -3.75 -5.25
C VAL A 275 -0.37 -5.16 -5.09
N VAL A 276 0.17 -6.12 -5.84
CA VAL A 276 -0.26 -7.52 -5.77
C VAL A 276 -0.04 -8.08 -4.37
N GLN A 277 1.14 -7.88 -3.77
CA GLN A 277 1.42 -8.34 -2.42
C GLN A 277 0.49 -7.69 -1.38
N LYS A 278 0.25 -6.39 -1.48
CA LYS A 278 -0.67 -5.71 -0.56
C LYS A 278 -2.09 -6.25 -0.68
N MET A 279 -2.64 -6.29 -1.88
CA MET A 279 -4.01 -6.75 -2.11
C MET A 279 -4.19 -8.21 -1.66
N MET A 280 -3.21 -9.06 -1.92
CA MET A 280 -3.25 -10.47 -1.56
C MET A 280 -3.02 -10.72 -0.06
N ASN A 281 -1.96 -10.14 0.51
CA ASN A 281 -1.49 -10.51 1.85
C ASN A 281 -2.01 -9.59 2.97
N ALA A 282 -2.49 -8.38 2.64
CA ALA A 282 -3.06 -7.46 3.62
C ALA A 282 -4.57 -7.25 3.46
N GLU A 283 -5.07 -7.30 2.20
CA GLU A 283 -6.48 -7.07 1.88
C GLU A 283 -7.21 -8.36 1.45
N PHE A 284 -6.54 -9.51 1.49
CA PHE A 284 -7.08 -10.84 1.13
C PHE A 284 -7.89 -10.84 -0.17
N THR A 285 -7.39 -10.13 -1.18
CA THR A 285 -8.02 -9.96 -2.49
C THR A 285 -7.09 -10.45 -3.58
N LEU A 286 -7.52 -11.47 -4.33
CA LEU A 286 -6.79 -11.99 -5.48
C LEU A 286 -7.14 -11.18 -6.72
N LEU A 287 -6.16 -10.51 -7.33
CA LEU A 287 -6.34 -9.62 -8.47
C LEU A 287 -6.49 -10.35 -9.83
N GLY A 288 -6.49 -11.66 -9.81
CA GLY A 288 -6.70 -12.51 -10.98
C GLY A 288 -6.30 -13.94 -10.72
N LYS A 289 -6.87 -14.89 -11.48
CA LYS A 289 -6.59 -16.33 -11.35
C LYS A 289 -5.42 -16.82 -12.20
N ASN A 290 -5.20 -16.21 -13.35
CA ASN A 290 -4.15 -16.59 -14.29
C ASN A 290 -3.17 -15.42 -14.40
N ILE A 291 -1.96 -15.62 -13.96
CA ILE A 291 -0.96 -14.57 -13.78
C ILE A 291 0.22 -14.78 -14.71
N LEU A 292 0.67 -13.70 -15.31
CA LEU A 292 1.96 -13.57 -15.96
C LEU A 292 2.81 -12.62 -15.12
N THR A 293 3.99 -13.04 -14.73
CA THR A 293 4.95 -12.21 -14.02
C THR A 293 6.03 -11.73 -14.96
N VAL A 294 6.28 -10.42 -14.98
CA VAL A 294 7.36 -9.81 -15.74
C VAL A 294 8.45 -9.35 -14.76
N GLY A 295 9.62 -9.97 -14.90
CA GLY A 295 10.75 -9.78 -13.98
C GLY A 295 11.04 -11.07 -13.19
N ALA A 296 12.14 -11.76 -13.52
CA ALA A 296 12.59 -12.99 -12.86
C ALA A 296 13.67 -12.71 -11.81
N GLY A 297 13.60 -11.56 -11.13
CA GLY A 297 14.38 -11.27 -9.93
C GLY A 297 13.71 -11.83 -8.67
N ASN A 298 14.34 -11.64 -7.50
CA ASN A 298 13.83 -12.13 -6.22
C ASN A 298 12.36 -11.73 -5.96
N ILE A 299 12.00 -10.48 -6.24
CA ILE A 299 10.62 -9.99 -6.04
C ILE A 299 9.65 -10.73 -6.94
N GLY A 300 9.98 -10.94 -8.23
CA GLY A 300 9.12 -11.67 -9.17
C GLY A 300 8.87 -13.10 -8.74
N TYR A 301 9.91 -13.84 -8.33
CA TYR A 301 9.77 -15.21 -7.82
C TYR A 301 8.98 -15.25 -6.51
N LEU A 302 9.29 -14.38 -5.54
CA LEU A 302 8.59 -14.34 -4.26
C LEU A 302 7.11 -13.99 -4.42
N THR A 303 6.79 -12.98 -5.24
CA THR A 303 5.40 -12.61 -5.51
C THR A 303 4.65 -13.74 -6.22
N SER A 304 5.30 -14.40 -7.19
CA SER A 304 4.71 -15.56 -7.88
C SER A 304 4.45 -16.72 -6.92
N TYR A 305 5.37 -16.99 -6.00
CA TYR A 305 5.19 -18.00 -4.96
C TYR A 305 4.00 -17.66 -4.04
N GLN A 306 3.91 -16.42 -3.59
CA GLN A 306 2.80 -15.94 -2.76
C GLN A 306 1.46 -16.01 -3.49
N LEU A 307 1.43 -15.68 -4.79
CA LEU A 307 0.24 -15.83 -5.64
C LEU A 307 -0.24 -17.28 -5.70
N MET A 308 0.67 -18.25 -5.82
CA MET A 308 0.32 -19.67 -5.78
C MET A 308 -0.23 -20.10 -4.40
N GLN A 309 0.33 -19.57 -3.29
CA GLN A 309 -0.22 -19.79 -1.95
C GLN A 309 -1.65 -19.26 -1.82
N ALA A 310 -1.94 -18.12 -2.45
CA ALA A 310 -3.27 -17.51 -2.47
C ALA A 310 -4.25 -18.17 -3.48
N GLY A 311 -3.83 -19.20 -4.20
CA GLY A 311 -4.68 -19.97 -5.12
C GLY A 311 -4.64 -19.51 -6.58
N ALA A 312 -3.77 -18.59 -6.97
CA ALA A 312 -3.58 -18.21 -8.36
C ALA A 312 -2.76 -19.24 -9.14
N LYS A 313 -2.94 -19.23 -10.47
CA LYS A 313 -2.13 -20.02 -11.42
C LYS A 313 -1.13 -19.08 -12.11
N VAL A 314 0.13 -19.16 -11.70
CA VAL A 314 1.22 -18.46 -12.39
C VAL A 314 1.55 -19.23 -13.67
N LYS A 315 1.24 -18.66 -14.82
CA LYS A 315 1.40 -19.27 -16.14
C LYS A 315 2.82 -19.16 -16.68
N ALA A 316 3.46 -18.03 -16.42
CA ALA A 316 4.84 -17.79 -16.82
C ALA A 316 5.47 -16.69 -15.96
N ILE A 317 6.80 -16.76 -15.86
CA ILE A 317 7.64 -15.68 -15.31
C ILE A 317 8.62 -15.32 -16.42
N PHE A 318 8.50 -14.11 -16.94
CA PHE A 318 9.39 -13.61 -18.00
C PHE A 318 10.64 -12.99 -17.38
N ARG A 319 11.78 -13.44 -17.85
CA ARG A 319 13.07 -12.82 -17.55
C ARG A 319 13.37 -11.76 -18.61
N GLY A 320 13.56 -10.51 -18.18
CA GLY A 320 14.26 -9.56 -19.02
C GLY A 320 15.71 -10.01 -19.09
N ASP A 321 16.23 -10.32 -20.30
CA ASP A 321 17.66 -10.54 -20.44
C ASP A 321 18.36 -9.24 -20.05
N ALA A 322 19.10 -9.26 -18.94
CA ALA A 322 20.17 -8.30 -18.77
C ALA A 322 21.23 -8.56 -19.84
N PRO A 323 21.85 -7.54 -20.43
CA PRO A 323 22.97 -7.72 -21.33
C PRO A 323 24.12 -8.40 -20.59
#